data_e09fca41ed5353f9083f1d38f757637d
#
_entry.id   e09fca41ed5353f9083f1d38f757637d
#
_cell.length_a   1.000
_cell.length_b   1.000
_cell.length_c   1.000
_cell.angle_alpha   90.00
_cell.angle_beta   90.00
_cell.angle_gamma   90.00
#
_symmetry.space_group_name_H-M   'P 1'
#
loop_
_entity.id
_entity.type
_entity.pdbx_description
1 polymer ?
#
loop_
_entity_poly.entity_id
_entity_poly.type
_entity_poly.pdbx_seq_one_letter_code
_entity_poly.pdbx_strand_id
1 'polypeptide(L)'
;MLVEDGLEAALREEAKSACNRAALVSCEVTSELDGRPDPVVETALFRVAQQALANVVDHAGATHALVAIECSARGVTLRVSDDGRGFDPDHVQVLADIAHFGLIAMRERVEALGGRFQVITAPGEGTVVQAKLPLTDPIERWEA
;
A
#
# COMPACT_ATOMS: atom_id res chain seq x y z
N MET A 1 -16.82 -1.07 -6.94
CA MET A 1 -16.60 -0.40 -5.66
C MET A 1 -15.74 0.87 -5.76
N LEU A 2 -14.55 0.78 -6.33
CA LEU A 2 -13.69 1.97 -6.48
C LEU A 2 -14.37 3.11 -7.24
N VAL A 3 -15.12 2.76 -8.26
CA VAL A 3 -15.77 3.77 -9.11
C VAL A 3 -16.86 4.53 -8.37
N GLU A 4 -17.63 3.84 -7.56
CA GLU A 4 -18.77 4.44 -6.87
C GLU A 4 -18.41 5.03 -5.50
N ASP A 5 -17.66 4.27 -4.71
CA ASP A 5 -17.41 4.61 -3.31
C ASP A 5 -16.06 5.29 -3.06
N GLY A 6 -15.18 5.24 -4.04
CA GLY A 6 -13.86 5.82 -3.94
C GLY A 6 -12.87 4.96 -3.20
N LEU A 7 -11.64 5.45 -3.19
CA LEU A 7 -10.49 4.72 -2.65
C LEU A 7 -10.60 4.48 -1.14
N GLU A 8 -11.03 5.48 -0.39
CA GLU A 8 -11.13 5.36 1.06
C GLU A 8 -12.06 4.22 1.48
N ALA A 9 -13.25 4.15 0.88
CA ALA A 9 -14.21 3.10 1.18
C ALA A 9 -13.67 1.73 0.83
N ALA A 10 -13.01 1.61 -0.32
CA ALA A 10 -12.41 0.36 -0.75
C ALA A 10 -11.28 -0.08 0.20
N LEU A 11 -10.45 0.85 0.64
CA LEU A 11 -9.38 0.55 1.60
C LEU A 11 -9.94 0.10 2.95
N ARG A 12 -11.01 0.72 3.41
CA ARG A 12 -11.64 0.32 4.67
C ARG A 12 -12.20 -1.10 4.60
N GLU A 13 -12.77 -1.48 3.47
CA GLU A 13 -13.26 -2.85 3.29
C GLU A 13 -12.12 -3.87 3.23
N GLU A 14 -11.04 -3.56 2.52
CA GLU A 14 -9.88 -4.44 2.46
C GLU A 14 -9.23 -4.59 3.84
N ALA A 15 -9.13 -3.50 4.60
CA ALA A 15 -8.57 -3.54 5.94
C ALA A 15 -9.43 -4.40 6.87
N LYS A 16 -10.74 -4.27 6.77
CA LYS A 16 -11.67 -5.08 7.56
C LYS A 16 -11.54 -6.56 7.23
N SER A 17 -11.44 -6.88 5.95
CA SER A 17 -11.25 -8.25 5.50
C SER A 17 -9.92 -8.82 6.02
N ALA A 18 -8.84 -8.06 5.92
CA ALA A 18 -7.54 -8.47 6.40
C ALA A 18 -7.54 -8.69 7.92
N CYS A 19 -8.20 -7.80 8.66
CA CYS A 19 -8.31 -7.90 10.11
C CYS A 19 -8.99 -9.22 10.50
N ASN A 20 -10.07 -9.56 9.81
CA ASN A 20 -10.80 -10.79 10.08
C ASN A 20 -9.99 -12.03 9.72
N ARG A 21 -9.29 -12.02 8.58
CA ARG A 21 -8.52 -13.17 8.11
C ARG A 21 -7.30 -13.45 8.98
N ALA A 22 -6.64 -12.39 9.45
CA ALA A 22 -5.41 -12.51 10.23
C ALA A 22 -5.66 -12.52 11.74
N ALA A 23 -6.90 -12.37 12.19
CA ALA A 23 -7.24 -12.23 13.59
C ALA A 23 -6.47 -11.09 14.25
N LEU A 24 -6.32 -9.97 13.56
CA LEU A 24 -5.66 -8.79 14.08
C LEU A 24 -6.49 -8.17 15.20
N VAL A 25 -5.80 -7.59 16.18
CA VAL A 25 -6.46 -6.82 17.22
C VAL A 25 -7.05 -5.54 16.62
N SER A 26 -6.31 -4.90 15.72
CA SER A 26 -6.84 -3.75 15.00
C SER A 26 -6.22 -3.62 13.61
N CYS A 27 -6.99 -3.08 12.69
CA CYS A 27 -6.50 -2.64 11.39
C CYS A 27 -7.21 -1.33 11.10
N GLU A 28 -6.50 -0.23 11.28
CA GLU A 28 -7.06 1.10 11.15
C GLU A 28 -6.80 1.68 9.76
N VAL A 29 -7.71 2.54 9.32
CA VAL A 29 -7.53 3.29 8.08
C VAL A 29 -7.66 4.77 8.42
N THR A 30 -6.62 5.53 8.08
CA THR A 30 -6.66 6.97 8.19
C THR A 30 -6.61 7.57 6.80
N SER A 31 -7.37 8.61 6.57
CA SER A 31 -7.50 9.23 5.26
C SER A 31 -7.49 10.74 5.39
N GLU A 32 -6.61 11.38 4.62
CA GLU A 32 -6.55 12.82 4.46
C GLU A 32 -6.53 13.12 2.97
N LEU A 33 -7.67 12.92 2.33
CA LEU A 33 -7.82 13.15 0.91
C LEU A 33 -8.49 14.50 0.65
N ASP A 34 -7.79 15.37 -0.02
CA ASP A 34 -8.33 16.63 -0.50
C ASP A 34 -8.75 16.39 -1.96
N GLY A 35 -10.00 15.99 -2.14
CA GLY A 35 -10.52 15.62 -3.41
C GLY A 35 -10.32 14.15 -3.72
N ARG A 36 -10.53 13.78 -4.97
CA ARG A 36 -10.46 12.39 -5.40
C ARG A 36 -9.32 12.21 -6.42
N PRO A 37 -8.40 11.27 -6.18
CA PRO A 37 -7.34 10.99 -7.14
C PRO A 37 -7.89 10.50 -8.49
N ASP A 38 -7.05 10.60 -9.52
CA ASP A 38 -7.34 10.04 -10.82
C ASP A 38 -7.65 8.55 -10.69
N PRO A 39 -8.64 8.01 -11.43
CA PRO A 39 -8.98 6.59 -11.36
C PRO A 39 -7.81 5.62 -11.57
N VAL A 40 -6.87 5.98 -12.43
CA VAL A 40 -5.68 5.15 -12.67
C VAL A 40 -4.83 5.10 -11.40
N VAL A 41 -4.66 6.24 -10.74
CA VAL A 41 -3.91 6.34 -9.49
C VAL A 41 -4.64 5.58 -8.37
N GLU A 42 -5.95 5.76 -8.27
CA GLU A 42 -6.75 5.04 -7.28
C GLU A 42 -6.60 3.53 -7.41
N THR A 43 -6.69 3.04 -8.65
CA THR A 43 -6.57 1.60 -8.91
C THR A 43 -5.19 1.09 -8.51
N ALA A 44 -4.14 1.81 -8.86
CA ALA A 44 -2.78 1.43 -8.52
C ALA A 44 -2.59 1.37 -6.99
N LEU A 45 -3.05 2.41 -6.29
CA LEU A 45 -2.92 2.45 -4.84
C LEU A 45 -3.73 1.34 -4.17
N PHE A 46 -4.94 1.08 -4.67
CA PHE A 46 -5.75 0.00 -4.14
C PHE A 46 -5.05 -1.36 -4.30
N ARG A 47 -4.44 -1.61 -5.47
CA ARG A 47 -3.72 -2.86 -5.71
C ARG A 47 -2.51 -3.01 -4.79
N VAL A 48 -1.79 -1.92 -4.57
CA VAL A 48 -0.66 -1.93 -3.63
C VAL A 48 -1.16 -2.25 -2.21
N ALA A 49 -2.21 -1.58 -1.77
CA ALA A 49 -2.77 -1.82 -0.44
C ALA A 49 -3.27 -3.25 -0.30
N GLN A 50 -3.95 -3.76 -1.31
CA GLN A 50 -4.47 -5.13 -1.32
C GLN A 50 -3.35 -6.15 -1.16
N GLN A 51 -2.26 -5.98 -1.92
CA GLN A 51 -1.12 -6.87 -1.83
C GLN A 51 -0.38 -6.74 -0.50
N ALA A 52 -0.19 -5.50 -0.03
CA ALA A 52 0.46 -5.26 1.25
C ALA A 52 -0.33 -5.86 2.42
N LEU A 53 -1.65 -5.73 2.39
CA LEU A 53 -2.50 -6.33 3.41
C LEU A 53 -2.51 -7.86 3.31
N ALA A 54 -2.43 -8.41 2.11
CA ALA A 54 -2.29 -9.86 1.94
C ALA A 54 -0.99 -10.35 2.59
N ASN A 55 0.08 -9.59 2.47
CA ASN A 55 1.34 -9.91 3.13
C ASN A 55 1.22 -9.86 4.66
N VAL A 56 0.46 -8.92 5.19
CA VAL A 56 0.18 -8.86 6.63
C VAL A 56 -0.54 -10.13 7.06
N VAL A 57 -1.56 -10.55 6.31
CA VAL A 57 -2.34 -11.76 6.63
C VAL A 57 -1.47 -13.02 6.58
N ASP A 58 -0.68 -13.16 5.52
CA ASP A 58 0.01 -14.40 5.23
C ASP A 58 1.38 -14.55 5.91
N HIS A 59 2.05 -13.45 6.19
CA HIS A 59 3.46 -13.50 6.55
C HIS A 59 3.87 -12.74 7.80
N ALA A 60 3.14 -11.70 8.19
CA ALA A 60 3.65 -10.78 9.21
C ALA A 60 3.54 -11.30 10.65
N GLY A 61 2.52 -12.07 10.97
CA GLY A 61 2.27 -12.45 12.36
C GLY A 61 1.98 -11.24 13.23
N ALA A 62 1.39 -10.19 12.65
CA ALA A 62 1.13 -8.93 13.31
C ALA A 62 -0.11 -9.00 14.21
N THR A 63 -0.19 -8.06 15.16
CA THR A 63 -1.40 -7.85 15.94
C THR A 63 -2.12 -6.59 15.53
N HIS A 64 -1.40 -5.63 14.96
CA HIS A 64 -1.95 -4.34 14.52
C HIS A 64 -1.43 -3.98 13.13
N ALA A 65 -2.29 -3.38 12.34
CA ALA A 65 -1.93 -2.83 11.04
C ALA A 65 -2.59 -1.48 10.86
N LEU A 66 -1.98 -0.65 10.04
CA LEU A 66 -2.49 0.69 9.74
C LEU A 66 -2.36 0.96 8.25
N VAL A 67 -3.44 1.41 7.64
CA VAL A 67 -3.46 1.90 6.27
C VAL A 67 -3.66 3.40 6.34
N ALA A 68 -2.70 4.17 5.86
CA ALA A 68 -2.79 5.62 5.84
C ALA A 68 -2.71 6.11 4.40
N ILE A 69 -3.62 6.99 4.03
CA ILE A 69 -3.62 7.61 2.72
C ILE A 69 -3.74 9.12 2.86
N GLU A 70 -2.84 9.84 2.20
CA GLU A 70 -2.80 11.29 2.23
C GLU A 70 -2.70 11.83 0.82
N CYS A 71 -3.46 12.88 0.54
CA CYS A 71 -3.42 13.57 -0.74
C CYS A 71 -2.99 15.01 -0.49
N SER A 72 -1.93 15.43 -1.17
CA SER A 72 -1.45 16.79 -1.12
C SER A 72 -1.37 17.34 -2.55
N ALA A 73 -0.98 18.63 -2.68
CA ALA A 73 -0.81 19.23 -3.99
C ALA A 73 0.26 18.51 -4.83
N ARG A 74 1.17 17.78 -4.19
CA ARG A 74 2.27 17.10 -4.86
C ARG A 74 1.95 15.68 -5.28
N GLY A 75 0.95 15.06 -4.66
CA GLY A 75 0.61 13.70 -4.99
C GLY A 75 -0.14 13.00 -3.87
N VAL A 76 -0.28 11.70 -4.04
CA VAL A 76 -0.96 10.83 -3.07
C VAL A 76 0.07 9.89 -2.48
N THR A 77 0.07 9.75 -1.17
CA THR A 77 0.93 8.80 -0.45
C THR A 77 0.06 7.75 0.22
N LEU A 78 0.36 6.49 -0.04
CA LEU A 78 -0.23 5.36 0.65
C LEU A 78 0.84 4.72 1.52
N ARG A 79 0.49 4.41 2.76
CA ARG A 79 1.37 3.67 3.67
C ARG A 79 0.60 2.57 4.34
N VAL A 80 1.12 1.35 4.24
CA VAL A 80 0.56 0.19 4.95
C VAL A 80 1.64 -0.29 5.91
N SER A 81 1.35 -0.25 7.20
CA SER A 81 2.32 -0.63 8.23
C SER A 81 1.74 -1.70 9.14
N ASP A 82 2.61 -2.55 9.67
CA ASP A 82 2.25 -3.57 10.64
C ASP A 82 3.33 -3.69 11.71
N ASP A 83 2.96 -4.28 12.84
CA ASP A 83 3.85 -4.52 13.98
C ASP A 83 4.35 -5.98 14.02
N GLY A 84 4.40 -6.63 12.88
CA GLY A 84 4.74 -8.03 12.78
C GLY A 84 6.24 -8.31 12.87
N ARG A 85 6.61 -9.49 12.39
CA ARG A 85 7.99 -9.97 12.49
C ARG A 85 8.99 -9.26 11.58
N GLY A 86 8.52 -8.54 10.56
CA GLY A 86 9.39 -7.95 9.57
C GLY A 86 10.18 -9.00 8.80
N PHE A 87 11.16 -8.56 8.04
CA PHE A 87 12.08 -9.46 7.35
C PHE A 87 13.40 -8.72 7.08
N ASP A 88 14.43 -9.50 6.73
CA ASP A 88 15.71 -8.94 6.35
C ASP A 88 15.68 -8.64 4.85
N PRO A 89 15.75 -7.36 4.45
CA PRO A 89 15.70 -7.01 3.03
C PRO A 89 16.81 -7.63 2.20
N ASP A 90 17.96 -7.92 2.82
CA ASP A 90 19.09 -8.53 2.12
C ASP A 90 18.83 -9.99 1.80
N HIS A 91 18.02 -10.67 2.59
CA HIS A 91 17.64 -12.06 2.35
C HIS A 91 16.50 -12.19 1.34
N VAL A 92 15.87 -11.09 1.01
CA VAL A 92 14.76 -11.06 0.08
C VAL A 92 15.16 -11.62 -1.28
N GLN A 93 16.39 -11.42 -1.71
CA GLN A 93 16.86 -11.92 -3.00
C GLN A 93 17.14 -13.42 -2.99
N VAL A 94 17.43 -13.97 -1.83
CA VAL A 94 17.76 -15.38 -1.68
C VAL A 94 16.51 -16.22 -1.55
N LEU A 95 15.46 -15.63 -1.00
CA LEU A 95 14.17 -16.30 -0.90
C LEU A 95 13.49 -16.17 -2.27
N ALA A 96 13.63 -17.23 -3.08
CA ALA A 96 12.93 -17.29 -4.37
C ALA A 96 11.45 -16.98 -4.20
N ASP A 97 11.00 -17.03 -2.99
CA ASP A 97 9.62 -16.83 -2.60
C ASP A 97 9.20 -15.38 -2.47
N ILE A 98 10.14 -14.48 -2.63
CA ILE A 98 9.82 -13.06 -2.50
C ILE A 98 8.95 -12.56 -3.62
N ALA A 99 8.98 -13.26 -4.72
CA ALA A 99 8.03 -12.99 -5.78
C ALA A 99 6.59 -13.07 -5.25
N HIS A 100 6.33 -13.92 -4.26
CA HIS A 100 4.98 -14.05 -3.73
C HIS A 100 4.61 -13.00 -2.68
N PHE A 101 5.57 -12.22 -2.17
CA PHE A 101 5.22 -11.02 -1.42
C PHE A 101 4.72 -9.93 -2.36
N GLY A 102 4.92 -10.10 -3.67
CA GLY A 102 4.46 -9.12 -4.65
C GLY A 102 5.21 -7.81 -4.62
N LEU A 103 6.37 -7.75 -3.96
CA LEU A 103 7.10 -6.50 -3.81
C LEU A 103 7.59 -5.94 -5.14
N ILE A 104 8.05 -6.81 -6.03
CA ILE A 104 8.51 -6.39 -7.35
C ILE A 104 7.34 -5.86 -8.17
N ALA A 105 6.21 -6.58 -8.13
CA ALA A 105 5.01 -6.17 -8.86
C ALA A 105 4.45 -4.83 -8.34
N MET A 106 4.46 -4.63 -7.02
CA MET A 106 4.04 -3.36 -6.44
C MET A 106 4.94 -2.22 -6.91
N ARG A 107 6.26 -2.43 -6.88
CA ARG A 107 7.22 -1.42 -7.32
C ARG A 107 7.02 -1.07 -8.79
N GLU A 108 6.91 -2.09 -9.64
CA GLU A 108 6.70 -1.86 -11.07
C GLU A 108 5.42 -1.08 -11.34
N ARG A 109 4.36 -1.41 -10.64
CA ARG A 109 3.07 -0.72 -10.78
C ARG A 109 3.18 0.76 -10.41
N VAL A 110 3.86 1.05 -9.31
CA VAL A 110 4.03 2.43 -8.83
C VAL A 110 4.96 3.21 -9.75
N GLU A 111 6.09 2.61 -10.12
CA GLU A 111 7.06 3.28 -10.98
C GLU A 111 6.54 3.52 -12.39
N ALA A 112 5.70 2.63 -12.90
CA ALA A 112 5.08 2.80 -14.21
C ALA A 112 4.21 4.07 -14.28
N LEU A 113 3.72 4.55 -13.15
CA LEU A 113 2.93 5.78 -13.08
C LEU A 113 3.76 6.99 -12.63
N GLY A 114 5.08 6.86 -12.65
CA GLY A 114 5.98 7.93 -12.28
C GLY A 114 6.11 8.13 -10.78
N GLY A 115 5.73 7.13 -10.00
CA GLY A 115 5.78 7.20 -8.55
C GLY A 115 7.03 6.59 -7.95
N ARG A 116 7.05 6.55 -6.62
CA ARG A 116 8.14 5.96 -5.85
C ARG A 116 7.58 4.91 -4.90
N PHE A 117 8.29 3.80 -4.81
CA PHE A 117 7.91 2.68 -3.95
C PHE A 117 9.03 2.38 -2.96
N GLN A 118 8.66 2.19 -1.69
CA GLN A 118 9.63 1.93 -0.64
C GLN A 118 9.10 0.91 0.35
N VAL A 119 9.98 0.01 0.79
CA VAL A 119 9.66 -0.94 1.86
C VAL A 119 10.66 -0.71 2.98
N ILE A 120 10.16 -0.45 4.17
CA ILE A 120 10.97 -0.23 5.37
C ILE A 120 10.67 -1.38 6.32
N THR A 121 11.65 -2.23 6.53
CA THR A 121 11.47 -3.43 7.34
C THR A 121 12.79 -3.88 7.96
N ALA A 122 12.68 -4.54 9.11
CA ALA A 122 13.82 -5.20 9.75
C ALA A 122 13.26 -6.32 10.62
N PRO A 123 14.06 -7.38 10.87
CA PRO A 123 13.60 -8.48 11.72
C PRO A 123 13.13 -7.97 13.09
N GLY A 124 11.91 -8.34 13.46
CA GLY A 124 11.31 -7.95 14.73
C GLY A 124 10.72 -6.56 14.80
N GLU A 125 10.82 -5.78 13.72
CA GLU A 125 10.38 -4.37 13.72
C GLU A 125 9.18 -4.08 12.84
N GLY A 126 8.53 -5.12 12.33
CA GLY A 126 7.40 -4.95 11.45
C GLY A 126 7.79 -4.48 10.06
N THR A 127 6.82 -4.05 9.28
CA THR A 127 7.03 -3.65 7.89
C THR A 127 6.18 -2.43 7.56
N VAL A 128 6.76 -1.51 6.80
CA VAL A 128 6.06 -0.37 6.22
C VAL A 128 6.23 -0.44 4.72
N VAL A 129 5.11 -0.50 3.99
CA VAL A 129 5.08 -0.41 2.53
C VAL A 129 4.56 0.98 2.19
N GLN A 130 5.31 1.74 1.42
CA GLN A 130 4.94 3.10 1.06
C GLN A 130 4.97 3.29 -0.45
N ALA A 131 3.92 3.89 -0.98
CA ALA A 131 3.82 4.24 -2.38
C ALA A 131 3.43 5.71 -2.50
N LYS A 132 4.16 6.45 -3.34
CA LYS A 132 3.87 7.85 -3.64
C LYS A 132 3.61 7.98 -5.13
N LEU A 133 2.46 8.51 -5.48
CA LEU A 133 2.07 8.69 -6.87
C LEU A 133 1.70 10.14 -7.15
N PRO A 134 2.03 10.65 -8.35
CA PRO A 134 1.59 11.98 -8.72
C PRO A 134 0.07 12.00 -8.89
N LEU A 135 -0.55 13.16 -8.62
CA LEU A 135 -2.00 13.32 -8.75
C LEU A 135 -2.46 13.37 -10.19
N THR A 136 -1.64 13.97 -11.04
CA THR A 136 -2.00 14.21 -12.43
C THR A 136 -1.23 13.28 -13.35
N ASP A 137 -1.86 12.98 -14.49
CA ASP A 137 -1.24 12.26 -15.58
C ASP A 137 0.00 13.05 -16.02
N PRO A 138 1.12 12.37 -16.37
CA PRO A 138 2.29 13.04 -16.92
C PRO A 138 1.99 13.96 -18.11
N ILE A 139 1.01 13.61 -18.93
CA ILE A 139 0.59 14.42 -20.06
C ILE A 139 -0.01 15.74 -19.58
N GLU A 140 -0.82 15.73 -18.56
CA GLU A 140 -1.41 16.94 -18.00
C GLU A 140 -0.35 17.87 -17.41
N ARG A 141 0.69 17.31 -16.84
CA ARG A 141 1.80 18.11 -16.31
C ARG A 141 2.57 18.81 -17.43
N TRP A 142 2.55 18.25 -18.62
CA TRP A 142 3.20 18.86 -19.76
C TRP A 142 2.44 20.10 -20.27
N GLU A 143 1.15 20.07 -20.15
CA GLU A 143 0.29 21.17 -20.61
C GLU A 143 0.19 22.29 -19.57
N ALA A 144 0.52 21.99 -18.34
CA ALA A 144 0.54 22.97 -17.28
C ALA A 144 1.82 23.78 -17.31
#